data_9c6493f92438482d3ff42e2e19c62b0e
#
_entry.id   9c6493f92438482d3ff42e2e19c62b0e
#
_cell.length_a   1.000
_cell.length_b   1.000
_cell.length_c   1.000
_cell.angle_alpha   90.00
_cell.angle_beta   90.00
_cell.angle_gamma   90.00
#
_symmetry.space_group_name_H-M   'P 1'
#
loop_
_entity.id
_entity.type
_entity.pdbx_description
1 polymer ?
#
loop_
_entity_poly.entity_id
_entity_poly.type
_entity_poly.pdbx_seq_one_letter_code
_entity_poly.pdbx_strand_id
1 'polypeptide(L)'
;MPELPEAEVAARQLRERVVGATVRDCWIGREDIVREGLPSLEQYRQAKITGVERKGKSVILHFLCGKEPRFLVAELGMTGLLLFRSTLTKHPQHTHFILHLDGCCEPDIRYWNPRRFGRLSLLDRGGLDRYVARRFGHDPLTISHEQFLRVLRATRSRLKSLLMHQQVIAGIGNIYANEILFRSRLHPNQPSNSIPGKSITRLHQVMGEVLREAIAMGGSSVRDYFAPDGTEGQYKRRHLVYAKAGEPCPNACGAVICRSIGERSSFYCPTCQRNGRRRATRPEKSR
;
A
#
# COMPACT_ATOMS: atom_id res chain seq x y z
N MET A 1 2.73 -8.06 -3.68
CA MET A 1 2.92 -6.62 -3.99
C MET A 1 2.60 -5.86 -2.73
N PRO A 2 3.55 -5.15 -2.13
CA PRO A 2 3.28 -4.37 -0.93
C PRO A 2 2.21 -3.29 -1.18
N GLU A 3 1.23 -3.20 -0.30
CA GLU A 3 0.22 -2.15 -0.23
C GLU A 3 0.38 -1.39 1.09
N LEU A 4 -0.61 -0.64 1.54
CA LEU A 4 -0.52 0.16 2.77
C LEU A 4 -0.15 -0.68 4.01
N PRO A 5 -0.80 -1.83 4.29
CA PRO A 5 -0.47 -2.59 5.49
C PRO A 5 0.98 -3.07 5.51
N GLU A 6 1.50 -3.55 4.38
CA GLU A 6 2.88 -4.01 4.26
C GLU A 6 3.89 -2.87 4.46
N ALA A 7 3.60 -1.70 3.89
CA ALA A 7 4.43 -0.51 4.08
C ALA A 7 4.38 0.02 5.54
N GLU A 8 3.22 -0.09 6.20
CA GLU A 8 3.07 0.29 7.60
C GLU A 8 3.85 -0.64 8.54
N VAL A 9 3.78 -1.95 8.30
CA VAL A 9 4.57 -2.94 9.06
C VAL A 9 6.06 -2.66 8.91
N ALA A 10 6.52 -2.41 7.68
CA ALA A 10 7.91 -2.06 7.43
C ALA A 10 8.32 -0.77 8.15
N ALA A 11 7.48 0.28 8.08
CA ALA A 11 7.77 1.55 8.76
C ALA A 11 7.84 1.40 10.29
N ARG A 12 6.97 0.56 10.89
CA ARG A 12 6.99 0.30 12.34
C ARG A 12 8.25 -0.41 12.78
N GLN A 13 8.60 -1.52 12.13
CA GLN A 13 9.82 -2.27 12.47
C GLN A 13 11.08 -1.42 12.29
N LEU A 14 11.16 -0.64 11.21
CA LEU A 14 12.27 0.27 11.01
C LEU A 14 12.32 1.34 12.11
N ARG A 15 11.18 1.94 12.46
CA ARG A 15 11.11 2.96 13.51
C ARG A 15 11.62 2.44 14.86
N GLU A 16 11.24 1.24 15.24
CA GLU A 16 11.64 0.61 16.50
C GLU A 16 13.12 0.30 16.55
N ARG A 17 13.74 -0.08 15.43
CA ARG A 17 15.09 -0.63 15.44
C ARG A 17 16.20 0.33 15.01
N VAL A 18 15.86 1.35 14.18
CA VAL A 18 16.91 2.20 13.57
C VAL A 18 16.81 3.68 13.92
N VAL A 19 15.73 4.16 14.54
CA VAL A 19 15.67 5.55 15.00
C VAL A 19 16.72 5.79 16.08
N GLY A 20 17.52 6.87 15.91
CA GLY A 20 18.66 7.17 16.76
C GLY A 20 20.00 6.68 16.19
N ALA A 21 20.00 5.74 15.24
CA ALA A 21 21.20 5.28 14.56
C ALA A 21 21.84 6.37 13.70
N THR A 22 23.13 6.23 13.45
CA THR A 22 23.90 7.08 12.54
C THR A 22 24.23 6.31 11.27
N VAL A 23 24.09 6.95 10.12
CA VAL A 23 24.49 6.38 8.84
C VAL A 23 26.01 6.40 8.74
N ARG A 24 26.63 5.24 8.76
CA ARG A 24 28.09 5.11 8.57
C ARG A 24 28.46 5.30 7.10
N ASP A 25 27.74 4.63 6.21
CA ASP A 25 27.99 4.63 4.78
C ASP A 25 26.74 4.28 3.98
N CYS A 26 26.74 4.63 2.69
CA CYS A 26 25.69 4.33 1.73
C CYS A 26 26.30 3.60 0.52
N TRP A 27 25.76 2.45 0.16
CA TRP A 27 26.15 1.72 -1.03
C TRP A 27 25.01 1.70 -2.05
N ILE A 28 25.35 1.96 -3.31
CA ILE A 28 24.43 1.85 -4.45
C ILE A 28 24.97 0.82 -5.43
N GLY A 29 24.18 -0.24 -5.66
CA GLY A 29 24.48 -1.24 -6.68
C GLY A 29 24.02 -0.84 -8.08
N ARG A 30 23.01 0.05 -8.14
CA ARG A 30 22.41 0.56 -9.38
C ARG A 30 21.88 1.98 -9.20
N GLU A 31 22.41 2.91 -9.96
CA GLU A 31 21.99 4.32 -9.87
C GLU A 31 20.56 4.56 -10.38
N ASP A 32 20.11 3.77 -11.39
CA ASP A 32 18.77 3.87 -11.95
C ASP A 32 17.64 3.55 -10.95
N ILE A 33 17.97 3.01 -9.78
CA ILE A 33 17.00 2.82 -8.69
C ILE A 33 16.68 4.14 -7.96
N VAL A 34 17.58 5.13 -8.05
CA VAL A 34 17.39 6.44 -7.45
C VAL A 34 16.77 7.37 -8.49
N ARG A 35 15.52 7.79 -8.25
CA ARG A 35 14.78 8.66 -9.17
C ARG A 35 15.23 10.12 -9.08
N GLU A 36 15.56 10.56 -7.87
CA GLU A 36 15.84 11.97 -7.58
C GLU A 36 16.84 12.08 -6.44
N GLY A 37 17.75 13.04 -6.52
CA GLY A 37 18.64 13.41 -5.44
C GLY A 37 19.92 12.58 -5.34
N LEU A 38 20.29 11.76 -6.32
CA LEU A 38 21.52 10.96 -6.28
C LEU A 38 22.78 11.78 -5.93
N PRO A 39 23.01 13.00 -6.47
CA PRO A 39 24.16 13.80 -6.09
C PRO A 39 24.23 14.21 -4.62
N SER A 40 23.11 14.14 -3.90
CA SER A 40 23.06 14.47 -2.46
C SER A 40 23.37 13.28 -1.56
N LEU A 41 23.68 12.10 -2.09
CA LEU A 41 23.90 10.88 -1.32
C LEU A 41 24.97 11.03 -0.24
N GLU A 42 26.08 11.68 -0.57
CA GLU A 42 27.19 11.89 0.36
C GLU A 42 26.76 12.67 1.63
N GLN A 43 25.73 13.50 1.53
CA GLN A 43 25.21 14.27 2.67
C GLN A 43 24.54 13.39 3.71
N TYR A 44 24.19 12.14 3.36
CA TYR A 44 23.61 11.19 4.32
C TYR A 44 24.64 10.47 5.16
N ARG A 45 25.92 10.54 4.83
CA ARG A 45 27.00 10.03 5.69
C ARG A 45 27.03 10.83 6.99
N GLN A 46 27.20 10.13 8.10
CA GLN A 46 27.16 10.67 9.46
C GLN A 46 25.80 11.32 9.84
N ALA A 47 24.77 11.16 9.01
CA ALA A 47 23.43 11.63 9.35
C ALA A 47 22.77 10.75 10.40
N LYS A 48 22.07 11.37 11.34
CA LYS A 48 21.28 10.65 12.36
C LYS A 48 19.88 10.36 11.83
N ILE A 49 19.41 9.13 11.96
CA ILE A 49 18.01 8.76 11.67
C ILE A 49 17.13 9.29 12.80
N THR A 50 16.24 10.23 12.47
CA THR A 50 15.37 10.91 13.44
C THR A 50 13.94 10.39 13.45
N GLY A 51 13.55 9.64 12.43
CA GLY A 51 12.19 9.11 12.34
C GLY A 51 11.98 8.22 11.12
N VAL A 52 10.89 7.47 11.15
CA VAL A 52 10.40 6.68 10.01
C VAL A 52 8.89 6.81 9.96
N GLU A 53 8.36 7.11 8.78
CA GLU A 53 6.91 7.20 8.56
C GLU A 53 6.50 6.46 7.28
N ARG A 54 5.20 6.20 7.15
CA ARG A 54 4.58 5.69 5.93
C ARG A 54 3.74 6.79 5.26
N LYS A 55 3.85 6.90 3.95
CA LYS A 55 2.89 7.63 3.10
C LYS A 55 2.42 6.72 1.96
N GLY A 56 1.13 6.42 1.93
CA GLY A 56 0.57 5.48 0.95
C GLY A 56 1.25 4.11 1.01
N LYS A 57 1.97 3.73 -0.04
CA LYS A 57 2.75 2.48 -0.15
C LYS A 57 4.26 2.71 -0.08
N SER A 58 4.68 3.87 0.39
CA SER A 58 6.09 4.24 0.53
C SER A 58 6.47 4.35 2.00
N VAL A 59 7.72 4.05 2.30
CA VAL A 59 8.35 4.28 3.60
C VAL A 59 9.29 5.47 3.45
N ILE A 60 9.25 6.38 4.40
CA ILE A 60 10.08 7.59 4.43
C ILE A 60 10.93 7.56 5.69
N LEU A 61 12.26 7.54 5.51
CA LEU A 61 13.22 7.70 6.59
C LEU A 61 13.60 9.17 6.68
N HIS A 62 13.62 9.70 7.89
CA HIS A 62 13.99 11.07 8.21
C HIS A 62 15.41 11.08 8.75
N PHE A 63 16.22 12.02 8.28
CA PHE A 63 17.60 12.18 8.69
C PHE A 63 17.88 13.62 9.12
N LEU A 64 18.81 13.77 10.04
CA LEU A 64 19.42 15.04 10.39
C LEU A 64 20.88 15.02 9.92
N CYS A 65 21.20 15.78 8.90
CA CYS A 65 22.53 15.94 8.34
C CYS A 65 23.13 17.25 8.85
N GLY A 66 23.90 17.21 9.94
CA GLY A 66 24.26 18.41 10.67
C GLY A 66 22.99 19.08 11.24
N LYS A 67 22.59 20.22 10.68
CA LYS A 67 21.33 20.93 11.06
C LYS A 67 20.24 20.81 10.00
N GLU A 68 20.52 20.17 8.87
CA GLU A 68 19.61 20.10 7.73
C GLU A 68 18.79 18.81 7.74
N PRO A 69 17.46 18.87 7.68
CA PRO A 69 16.63 17.70 7.54
C PRO A 69 16.73 17.13 6.11
N ARG A 70 16.90 15.82 6.00
CA ARG A 70 16.92 15.07 4.74
C ARG A 70 15.98 13.87 4.83
N PHE A 71 15.55 13.37 3.67
CA PHE A 71 14.55 12.31 3.60
C PHE A 71 14.92 11.30 2.52
N LEU A 72 14.88 10.02 2.88
CA LEU A 72 14.92 8.92 1.91
C LEU A 72 13.51 8.37 1.76
N VAL A 73 12.92 8.56 0.59
CA VAL A 73 11.63 7.96 0.25
C VAL A 73 11.87 6.66 -0.50
N ALA A 74 11.42 5.55 0.07
CA ALA A 74 11.44 4.22 -0.55
C ALA A 74 10.05 3.86 -1.08
N GLU A 75 9.87 3.95 -2.40
CA GLU A 75 8.70 3.43 -3.09
C GLU A 75 8.84 1.91 -3.21
N LEU A 76 7.96 1.14 -2.58
CA LEU A 76 8.06 -0.32 -2.63
C LEU A 76 7.65 -0.90 -3.99
N GLY A 77 6.77 -0.21 -4.72
CA GLY A 77 6.30 -0.68 -6.03
C GLY A 77 5.62 -2.04 -5.95
N MET A 78 6.02 -2.98 -6.80
CA MET A 78 5.43 -4.33 -6.82
C MET A 78 6.21 -5.35 -5.99
N THR A 79 7.51 -5.19 -5.84
CA THR A 79 8.40 -6.18 -5.22
C THR A 79 9.50 -5.54 -4.36
N GLY A 80 9.52 -4.22 -4.21
CA GLY A 80 10.50 -3.54 -3.38
C GLY A 80 10.23 -3.81 -1.90
N LEU A 81 11.30 -4.11 -1.17
CA LEU A 81 11.29 -4.34 0.27
C LEU A 81 12.44 -3.57 0.91
N LEU A 82 12.23 -3.13 2.13
CA LEU A 82 13.29 -2.69 3.04
C LEU A 82 13.54 -3.83 4.02
N LEU A 83 14.75 -4.36 4.05
CA LEU A 83 15.11 -5.55 4.82
C LEU A 83 16.30 -5.24 5.72
N PHE A 84 16.36 -5.86 6.90
CA PHE A 84 17.55 -5.87 7.75
C PHE A 84 18.59 -6.86 7.24
N ARG A 85 19.84 -6.70 7.68
CA ARG A 85 20.93 -7.60 7.30
C ARG A 85 20.67 -9.06 7.68
N SER A 86 20.01 -9.27 8.80
CA SER A 86 19.65 -10.60 9.31
C SER A 86 18.68 -11.35 8.41
N THR A 87 17.97 -10.62 7.52
CA THR A 87 16.99 -11.22 6.61
C THR A 87 17.70 -11.83 5.41
N LEU A 88 17.70 -13.14 5.34
CA LEU A 88 18.24 -13.87 4.19
C LEU A 88 17.26 -13.79 3.03
N THR A 89 17.70 -13.22 1.92
CA THR A 89 16.97 -13.25 0.65
C THR A 89 17.50 -14.37 -0.22
N LYS A 90 16.60 -15.03 -0.95
CA LYS A 90 16.97 -16.08 -1.92
C LYS A 90 17.82 -15.51 -3.08
N HIS A 91 17.75 -14.20 -3.29
CA HIS A 91 18.38 -13.52 -4.43
C HIS A 91 19.05 -12.22 -3.99
N PRO A 92 20.22 -12.27 -3.33
CA PRO A 92 20.93 -11.09 -2.83
C PRO A 92 21.32 -10.11 -3.96
N GLN A 93 21.49 -10.58 -5.21
CA GLN A 93 21.75 -9.76 -6.39
C GLN A 93 20.67 -8.73 -6.71
N HIS A 94 19.50 -8.83 -6.09
CA HIS A 94 18.41 -7.84 -6.23
C HIS A 94 18.43 -6.76 -5.15
N THR A 95 19.46 -6.72 -4.32
CA THR A 95 19.74 -5.61 -3.40
C THR A 95 20.40 -4.49 -4.20
N HIS A 96 19.77 -3.32 -4.25
CA HIS A 96 20.22 -2.22 -5.10
C HIS A 96 20.69 -1.00 -4.31
N PHE A 97 20.43 -0.96 -3.01
CA PHE A 97 20.84 0.12 -2.13
C PHE A 97 20.99 -0.42 -0.70
N ILE A 98 22.03 0.01 0.00
CA ILE A 98 22.29 -0.34 1.40
C ILE A 98 22.62 0.91 2.18
N LEU A 99 21.97 1.11 3.33
CA LEU A 99 22.43 2.02 4.38
C LEU A 99 23.15 1.20 5.44
N HIS A 100 24.42 1.47 5.65
CA HIS A 100 25.20 0.92 6.77
C HIS A 100 25.03 1.81 7.98
N LEU A 101 24.70 1.22 9.12
CA LEU A 101 24.32 1.91 10.35
C LEU A 101 25.24 1.59 11.50
N ASP A 102 25.44 2.60 12.37
CA ASP A 102 26.09 2.48 13.68
C ASP A 102 25.12 2.95 14.78
N GLY A 103 25.32 2.46 15.99
CA GLY A 103 24.54 2.88 17.16
C GLY A 103 23.16 2.24 17.31
N CYS A 104 22.89 1.14 16.59
CA CYS A 104 21.67 0.33 16.74
C CYS A 104 21.97 -1.16 16.57
N CYS A 105 20.95 -2.01 16.80
CA CYS A 105 21.09 -3.46 16.67
C CYS A 105 21.12 -3.95 15.22
N GLU A 106 20.69 -3.13 14.26
CA GLU A 106 20.64 -3.48 12.85
C GLU A 106 21.78 -2.78 12.08
N PRO A 107 22.81 -3.53 11.63
CA PRO A 107 23.96 -2.93 10.96
C PRO A 107 23.66 -2.39 9.55
N ASP A 108 22.58 -2.85 8.91
CA ASP A 108 22.21 -2.45 7.56
C ASP A 108 20.69 -2.35 7.38
N ILE A 109 20.25 -1.38 6.56
CA ILE A 109 18.95 -1.40 5.89
C ILE A 109 19.21 -1.61 4.40
N ARG A 110 18.58 -2.61 3.81
CA ARG A 110 18.76 -3.00 2.41
C ARG A 110 17.49 -2.78 1.62
N TYR A 111 17.57 -2.08 0.49
CA TYR A 111 16.48 -1.99 -0.47
C TYR A 111 16.63 -3.09 -1.51
N TRP A 112 15.79 -4.12 -1.38
CA TRP A 112 15.71 -5.26 -2.28
C TRP A 112 14.54 -5.08 -3.24
N ASN A 113 14.75 -5.20 -4.57
CA ASN A 113 13.70 -4.94 -5.55
C ASN A 113 13.95 -5.66 -6.88
N PRO A 114 13.62 -6.95 -7.01
CA PRO A 114 13.93 -7.76 -8.18
C PRO A 114 13.30 -7.25 -9.48
N ARG A 115 12.11 -6.68 -9.44
CA ARG A 115 11.42 -6.17 -10.63
C ARG A 115 11.68 -4.68 -10.91
N ARG A 116 12.34 -3.98 -10.02
CA ARG A 116 12.75 -2.58 -10.14
C ARG A 116 11.63 -1.59 -10.49
N PHE A 117 10.38 -1.87 -10.10
CA PHE A 117 9.25 -0.94 -10.24
C PHE A 117 9.18 0.10 -9.13
N GLY A 118 9.72 -0.21 -7.96
CA GLY A 118 9.92 0.78 -6.90
C GLY A 118 11.16 1.63 -7.19
N ARG A 119 11.27 2.75 -6.50
CA ARG A 119 12.36 3.72 -6.63
C ARG A 119 12.70 4.33 -5.28
N LEU A 120 13.89 4.87 -5.20
CA LEU A 120 14.32 5.71 -4.10
C LEU A 120 14.33 7.18 -4.54
N SER A 121 14.08 8.09 -3.60
CA SER A 121 14.28 9.52 -3.79
C SER A 121 14.95 10.09 -2.53
N LEU A 122 16.02 10.86 -2.74
CA LEU A 122 16.80 11.54 -1.71
C LEU A 122 16.42 13.01 -1.74
N LEU A 123 15.70 13.49 -0.74
CA LEU A 123 15.00 14.76 -0.80
C LEU A 123 15.37 15.66 0.38
N ASP A 124 15.35 16.96 0.15
CA ASP A 124 15.23 17.97 1.19
C ASP A 124 13.76 18.17 1.61
N ARG A 125 13.47 19.07 2.54
CA ARG A 125 12.11 19.36 3.01
C ARG A 125 11.19 19.77 1.86
N GLY A 126 11.60 20.75 1.06
CA GLY A 126 10.79 21.24 -0.06
C GLY A 126 10.55 20.17 -1.13
N GLY A 127 11.53 19.31 -1.39
CA GLY A 127 11.41 18.15 -2.28
C GLY A 127 10.39 17.14 -1.75
N LEU A 128 10.44 16.83 -0.45
CA LEU A 128 9.47 15.93 0.19
C LEU A 128 8.04 16.48 0.11
N ASP A 129 7.85 17.77 0.41
CA ASP A 129 6.53 18.40 0.38
C ASP A 129 5.93 18.35 -1.03
N ARG A 130 6.72 18.68 -2.06
CA ARG A 130 6.29 18.53 -3.47
C ARG A 130 6.00 17.08 -3.85
N TYR A 131 6.85 16.15 -3.40
CA TYR A 131 6.67 14.71 -3.65
C TYR A 131 5.35 14.22 -3.07
N VAL A 132 5.07 14.53 -1.80
CA VAL A 132 3.85 14.11 -1.09
C VAL A 132 2.61 14.72 -1.75
N ALA A 133 2.60 16.03 -1.99
CA ALA A 133 1.46 16.74 -2.59
C ALA A 133 1.08 16.20 -3.97
N ARG A 134 2.07 15.81 -4.78
CA ARG A 134 1.83 15.30 -6.14
C ARG A 134 1.36 13.84 -6.17
N ARG A 135 1.71 13.03 -5.17
CA ARG A 135 1.55 11.57 -5.26
C ARG A 135 0.49 10.98 -4.38
N PHE A 136 0.19 11.60 -3.24
CA PHE A 136 -0.67 11.00 -2.23
C PHE A 136 -1.88 11.87 -1.94
N GLY A 137 -3.05 11.24 -2.03
CA GLY A 137 -4.29 11.78 -1.49
C GLY A 137 -4.46 11.45 -0.01
N HIS A 138 -5.71 11.31 0.41
CA HIS A 138 -6.05 11.00 1.79
C HIS A 138 -5.51 9.64 2.23
N ASP A 139 -5.05 9.57 3.47
CA ASP A 139 -4.71 8.30 4.11
C ASP A 139 -6.01 7.62 4.59
N PRO A 140 -6.28 6.36 4.16
CA PRO A 140 -7.53 5.67 4.50
C PRO A 140 -7.66 5.28 5.97
N LEU A 141 -6.57 5.35 6.76
CA LEU A 141 -6.61 5.10 8.20
C LEU A 141 -7.04 6.33 9.02
N THR A 142 -6.90 7.53 8.44
CA THR A 142 -7.12 8.81 9.14
C THR A 142 -8.11 9.74 8.44
N ILE A 143 -8.53 9.43 7.20
CA ILE A 143 -9.54 10.21 6.48
C ILE A 143 -10.84 10.27 7.30
N SER A 144 -11.41 11.46 7.49
CA SER A 144 -12.69 11.59 8.17
C SER A 144 -13.84 11.08 7.28
N HIS A 145 -14.95 10.67 7.91
CA HIS A 145 -16.13 10.24 7.18
C HIS A 145 -16.63 11.32 6.21
N GLU A 146 -16.59 12.59 6.62
CA GLU A 146 -17.02 13.72 5.80
C GLU A 146 -16.10 13.92 4.57
N GLN A 147 -14.78 13.87 4.78
CA GLN A 147 -13.82 13.91 3.66
C GLN A 147 -14.03 12.75 2.69
N PHE A 148 -14.22 11.54 3.23
CA PHE A 148 -14.46 10.35 2.42
C PHE A 148 -15.76 10.45 1.61
N LEU A 149 -16.83 10.97 2.22
CA LEU A 149 -18.09 11.24 1.54
C LEU A 149 -17.90 12.23 0.38
N ARG A 150 -17.18 13.34 0.60
CA ARG A 150 -16.87 14.32 -0.45
C ARG A 150 -16.10 13.69 -1.61
N VAL A 151 -15.09 12.89 -1.31
CA VAL A 151 -14.30 12.15 -2.31
C VAL A 151 -15.18 11.26 -3.18
N LEU A 152 -16.07 10.47 -2.58
CA LEU A 152 -16.95 9.57 -3.33
C LEU A 152 -17.97 10.32 -4.18
N ARG A 153 -18.46 11.47 -3.72
CA ARG A 153 -19.46 12.29 -4.44
C ARG A 153 -18.89 13.11 -5.58
N ALA A 154 -17.59 13.42 -5.54
CA ALA A 154 -16.93 14.28 -6.51
C ALA A 154 -16.80 13.66 -7.91
N THR A 155 -16.97 12.34 -8.08
CA THR A 155 -16.72 11.66 -9.36
C THR A 155 -17.68 10.50 -9.61
N ARG A 156 -17.87 10.15 -10.89
CA ARG A 156 -18.61 8.96 -11.34
C ARG A 156 -17.70 7.75 -11.59
N SER A 157 -16.48 7.80 -11.14
CA SER A 157 -15.52 6.70 -11.31
C SER A 157 -16.06 5.39 -10.73
N ARG A 158 -15.62 4.26 -11.29
CA ARG A 158 -15.89 2.95 -10.71
C ARG A 158 -15.31 2.91 -9.31
N LEU A 159 -16.07 2.42 -8.34
CA LEU A 159 -15.72 2.46 -6.93
C LEU A 159 -14.34 1.84 -6.63
N LYS A 160 -14.07 0.67 -7.22
CA LYS A 160 -12.75 0.03 -7.05
C LYS A 160 -11.62 0.88 -7.59
N SER A 161 -11.78 1.45 -8.78
CA SER A 161 -10.76 2.31 -9.40
C SER A 161 -10.49 3.54 -8.54
N LEU A 162 -11.55 4.14 -7.98
CA LEU A 162 -11.43 5.28 -7.08
C LEU A 162 -10.66 4.93 -5.79
N LEU A 163 -11.00 3.81 -5.13
CA LEU A 163 -10.30 3.35 -3.92
C LEU A 163 -8.82 3.06 -4.17
N MET A 164 -8.45 2.69 -5.40
CA MET A 164 -7.07 2.40 -5.77
C MET A 164 -6.30 3.59 -6.34
N HIS A 165 -6.96 4.75 -6.53
CA HIS A 165 -6.35 5.94 -7.10
C HIS A 165 -5.51 6.67 -6.05
N GLN A 166 -4.19 6.52 -6.11
CA GLN A 166 -3.27 6.93 -5.05
C GLN A 166 -3.30 8.43 -4.73
N GLN A 167 -3.62 9.28 -5.70
CA GLN A 167 -3.78 10.73 -5.50
C GLN A 167 -5.12 11.10 -4.85
N VAL A 168 -6.04 10.15 -4.68
CA VAL A 168 -7.34 10.34 -4.04
C VAL A 168 -7.35 9.65 -2.67
N ILE A 169 -7.06 8.35 -2.64
CA ILE A 169 -6.91 7.55 -1.43
C ILE A 169 -5.58 6.77 -1.55
N ALA A 170 -4.62 7.14 -0.72
CA ALA A 170 -3.28 6.61 -0.82
C ALA A 170 -3.12 5.29 -0.07
N GLY A 171 -2.53 4.29 -0.72
CA GLY A 171 -2.11 3.05 -0.08
C GLY A 171 -2.97 1.83 -0.37
N ILE A 172 -4.24 1.98 -0.73
CA ILE A 172 -5.07 0.83 -1.11
C ILE A 172 -4.63 0.33 -2.48
N GLY A 173 -4.49 -0.99 -2.60
CA GLY A 173 -4.20 -1.65 -3.86
C GLY A 173 -5.22 -2.74 -4.18
N ASN A 174 -4.82 -3.70 -5.03
CA ASN A 174 -5.76 -4.67 -5.56
C ASN A 174 -6.26 -5.69 -4.54
N ILE A 175 -5.41 -6.08 -3.58
CA ILE A 175 -5.78 -7.04 -2.54
C ILE A 175 -6.86 -6.42 -1.67
N TYR A 176 -6.52 -5.32 -1.02
CA TYR A 176 -7.40 -4.71 -0.02
C TYR A 176 -8.64 -4.07 -0.63
N ALA A 177 -8.58 -3.54 -1.87
CA ALA A 177 -9.77 -3.04 -2.54
C ALA A 177 -10.83 -4.14 -2.75
N ASN A 178 -10.44 -5.36 -3.12
CA ASN A 178 -11.39 -6.47 -3.27
C ASN A 178 -11.98 -6.89 -1.92
N GLU A 179 -11.15 -7.04 -0.88
CA GLU A 179 -11.59 -7.45 0.45
C GLU A 179 -12.54 -6.41 1.10
N ILE A 180 -12.18 -5.12 1.01
CA ILE A 180 -13.00 -4.02 1.51
C ILE A 180 -14.35 -3.99 0.81
N LEU A 181 -14.39 -4.09 -0.52
CA LEU A 181 -15.63 -4.05 -1.28
C LEU A 181 -16.53 -5.26 -1.01
N PHE A 182 -15.94 -6.45 -0.86
CA PHE A 182 -16.70 -7.64 -0.49
C PHE A 182 -17.33 -7.52 0.90
N ARG A 183 -16.56 -7.15 1.91
CA ARG A 183 -17.06 -6.96 3.29
C ARG A 183 -18.09 -5.82 3.37
N SER A 184 -17.97 -4.81 2.50
CA SER A 184 -18.93 -3.72 2.40
C SER A 184 -20.19 -4.06 1.58
N ARG A 185 -20.24 -5.22 0.91
CA ARG A 185 -21.29 -5.64 -0.02
C ARG A 185 -21.51 -4.67 -1.18
N LEU A 186 -20.44 -4.04 -1.68
CA LEU A 186 -20.48 -3.09 -2.78
C LEU A 186 -19.81 -3.67 -4.03
N HIS A 187 -20.48 -3.50 -5.18
CA HIS A 187 -19.95 -3.99 -6.45
C HIS A 187 -18.76 -3.14 -6.91
N PRO A 188 -17.65 -3.74 -7.38
CA PRO A 188 -16.43 -3.00 -7.76
C PRO A 188 -16.65 -1.98 -8.89
N ASN A 189 -17.59 -2.24 -9.80
CA ASN A 189 -17.91 -1.35 -10.93
C ASN A 189 -19.06 -0.37 -10.66
N GLN A 190 -19.61 -0.32 -9.46
CA GLN A 190 -20.63 0.67 -9.12
C GLN A 190 -20.04 2.08 -9.19
N PRO A 191 -20.75 3.07 -9.78
CA PRO A 191 -20.32 4.46 -9.75
C PRO A 191 -20.23 4.97 -8.31
N SER A 192 -19.12 5.61 -7.95
CA SER A 192 -18.85 6.05 -6.57
C SER A 192 -19.91 7.01 -6.05
N ASN A 193 -20.38 7.94 -6.87
CA ASN A 193 -21.39 8.93 -6.48
C ASN A 193 -22.82 8.37 -6.33
N SER A 194 -23.07 7.13 -6.82
CA SER A 194 -24.39 6.48 -6.73
C SER A 194 -24.60 5.67 -5.44
N ILE A 195 -23.57 5.60 -4.59
CA ILE A 195 -23.63 4.79 -3.37
C ILE A 195 -24.52 5.46 -2.32
N PRO A 196 -25.51 4.75 -1.71
CA PRO A 196 -26.31 5.29 -0.63
C PRO A 196 -25.49 5.71 0.60
N GLY A 197 -25.90 6.76 1.31
CA GLY A 197 -25.18 7.29 2.47
C GLY A 197 -24.83 6.21 3.52
N LYS A 198 -25.81 5.39 3.91
CA LYS A 198 -25.59 4.27 4.86
C LYS A 198 -24.50 3.29 4.37
N SER A 199 -24.42 3.06 3.05
CA SER A 199 -23.38 2.20 2.47
C SER A 199 -22.01 2.87 2.45
N ILE A 200 -21.96 4.20 2.34
CA ILE A 200 -20.70 4.96 2.46
C ILE A 200 -20.16 4.87 3.88
N THR A 201 -21.01 5.05 4.88
CA THR A 201 -20.62 4.89 6.31
C THR A 201 -20.04 3.50 6.56
N ARG A 202 -20.73 2.45 6.08
CA ARG A 202 -20.22 1.07 6.18
C ARG A 202 -18.90 0.89 5.43
N LEU A 203 -18.77 1.41 4.23
CA LEU A 203 -17.53 1.30 3.43
C LEU A 203 -16.36 1.95 4.16
N HIS A 204 -16.56 3.15 4.72
CA HIS A 204 -15.53 3.86 5.48
C HIS A 204 -15.09 3.07 6.73
N GLN A 205 -16.04 2.54 7.48
CA GLN A 205 -15.76 1.71 8.65
C GLN A 205 -14.98 0.44 8.27
N VAL A 206 -15.52 -0.34 7.33
CA VAL A 206 -14.92 -1.60 6.85
C VAL A 206 -13.52 -1.37 6.26
N MET A 207 -13.30 -0.26 5.56
CA MET A 207 -11.99 0.11 5.04
C MET A 207 -10.96 0.21 6.17
N GLY A 208 -11.29 0.93 7.24
CA GLY A 208 -10.42 1.04 8.41
C GLY A 208 -10.20 -0.30 9.14
N GLU A 209 -11.25 -1.10 9.30
CA GLU A 209 -11.17 -2.42 9.95
C GLU A 209 -10.25 -3.38 9.19
N VAL A 210 -10.46 -3.53 7.87
CA VAL A 210 -9.65 -4.42 7.02
C VAL A 210 -8.18 -4.03 7.04
N LEU A 211 -7.88 -2.75 6.94
CA LEU A 211 -6.49 -2.28 6.91
C LEU A 211 -5.80 -2.45 8.26
N ARG A 212 -6.48 -2.14 9.38
CA ARG A 212 -5.91 -2.35 10.71
C ARG A 212 -5.73 -3.84 11.05
N GLU A 213 -6.70 -4.68 10.69
CA GLU A 213 -6.58 -6.14 10.82
C GLU A 213 -5.36 -6.67 10.04
N ALA A 214 -5.19 -6.21 8.81
CA ALA A 214 -4.05 -6.59 7.98
C ALA A 214 -2.71 -6.15 8.57
N ILE A 215 -2.63 -4.92 9.10
CA ILE A 215 -1.42 -4.42 9.77
C ILE A 215 -1.10 -5.28 11.00
N ALA A 216 -2.09 -5.57 11.84
CA ALA A 216 -1.92 -6.39 13.04
C ALA A 216 -1.43 -7.82 12.72
N MET A 217 -1.76 -8.34 11.53
CA MET A 217 -1.33 -9.64 11.05
C MET A 217 -0.03 -9.60 10.20
N GLY A 218 0.70 -8.50 10.20
CA GLY A 218 1.96 -8.35 9.47
C GLY A 218 1.81 -8.16 7.97
N GLY A 219 0.62 -7.83 7.46
CA GLY A 219 0.33 -7.71 6.03
C GLY A 219 0.02 -9.05 5.35
N SER A 220 0.08 -9.08 4.03
CA SER A 220 -0.33 -10.20 3.18
C SER A 220 0.84 -10.70 2.32
N SER A 221 1.50 -11.77 2.75
CA SER A 221 2.56 -12.44 1.96
C SER A 221 1.93 -13.36 0.92
N VAL A 222 1.54 -12.77 -0.23
CA VAL A 222 0.94 -13.54 -1.33
C VAL A 222 2.01 -14.20 -2.20
N ARG A 223 3.18 -13.54 -2.40
CA ARG A 223 4.33 -14.05 -3.17
C ARG A 223 5.63 -13.76 -2.44
N ASP A 224 6.24 -12.60 -2.72
CA ASP A 224 7.60 -12.26 -2.34
C ASP A 224 7.65 -11.13 -1.28
N TYR A 225 6.59 -10.98 -0.48
CA TYR A 225 6.60 -10.00 0.60
C TYR A 225 7.09 -10.65 1.89
N PHE A 226 8.05 -9.98 2.51
CA PHE A 226 8.53 -10.19 3.87
C PHE A 226 8.64 -8.85 4.58
N ALA A 227 8.38 -8.83 5.86
CA ALA A 227 8.68 -7.69 6.72
C ALA A 227 10.21 -7.49 6.82
N PRO A 228 10.71 -6.35 7.31
CA PRO A 228 12.14 -6.09 7.40
C PRO A 228 12.95 -7.16 8.14
N ASP A 229 12.37 -7.80 9.13
CA ASP A 229 12.97 -8.91 9.92
C ASP A 229 12.82 -10.29 9.27
N GLY A 230 12.25 -10.38 8.08
CA GLY A 230 12.04 -11.63 7.34
C GLY A 230 10.74 -12.37 7.68
N THR A 231 9.92 -11.85 8.58
CA THR A 231 8.64 -12.49 8.92
C THR A 231 7.63 -12.35 7.79
N GLU A 232 6.83 -13.41 7.60
CA GLU A 232 5.74 -13.41 6.62
C GLU A 232 4.46 -12.83 7.22
N GLY A 233 3.77 -11.99 6.43
CA GLY A 233 2.44 -11.53 6.76
C GLY A 233 1.39 -12.64 6.68
N GLN A 234 0.54 -12.74 7.70
CA GLN A 234 -0.44 -13.82 7.87
C GLN A 234 -1.83 -13.45 7.32
N TYR A 235 -2.06 -12.21 6.91
CA TYR A 235 -3.39 -11.75 6.46
C TYR A 235 -3.90 -12.48 5.22
N LYS A 236 -3.02 -13.10 4.41
CA LYS A 236 -3.40 -14.00 3.31
C LYS A 236 -4.42 -15.06 3.72
N ARG A 237 -4.34 -15.56 4.95
CA ARG A 237 -5.27 -16.58 5.49
C ARG A 237 -6.68 -16.02 5.74
N ARG A 238 -6.83 -14.70 5.75
CA ARG A 238 -8.10 -13.98 5.97
C ARG A 238 -8.72 -13.46 4.69
N HIS A 239 -8.09 -13.69 3.53
CA HIS A 239 -8.68 -13.31 2.25
C HIS A 239 -10.00 -14.04 2.05
N LEU A 240 -11.05 -13.28 1.74
CA LEU A 240 -12.39 -13.78 1.48
C LEU A 240 -12.67 -13.97 -0.01
N VAL A 241 -12.14 -13.08 -0.86
CA VAL A 241 -12.41 -13.12 -2.30
C VAL A 241 -11.17 -12.96 -3.18
N TYR A 242 -10.10 -12.33 -2.68
CA TYR A 242 -8.91 -12.09 -3.51
C TYR A 242 -8.25 -13.40 -3.95
N ALA A 243 -8.11 -13.57 -5.28
CA ALA A 243 -7.57 -14.76 -5.94
C ALA A 243 -8.40 -16.04 -5.75
N LYS A 244 -9.68 -15.94 -5.34
CA LYS A 244 -10.58 -17.07 -5.06
C LYS A 244 -11.71 -17.23 -6.07
N ALA A 245 -11.45 -16.88 -7.35
CA ALA A 245 -12.42 -17.09 -8.41
C ALA A 245 -12.80 -18.58 -8.55
N GLY A 246 -14.11 -18.87 -8.61
CA GLY A 246 -14.65 -20.23 -8.68
C GLY A 246 -14.90 -20.87 -7.31
N GLU A 247 -14.35 -20.35 -6.21
CA GLU A 247 -14.64 -20.84 -4.86
C GLU A 247 -16.06 -20.43 -4.42
N PRO A 248 -16.74 -21.22 -3.57
CA PRO A 248 -18.01 -20.85 -2.96
C PRO A 248 -17.91 -19.53 -2.21
N CYS A 249 -18.99 -18.72 -2.26
CA CYS A 249 -19.05 -17.47 -1.53
C CYS A 249 -18.95 -17.72 -0.01
N PRO A 250 -18.03 -17.06 0.72
CA PRO A 250 -17.87 -17.27 2.16
C PRO A 250 -19.08 -16.82 2.99
N ASN A 251 -20.02 -16.06 2.41
CA ASN A 251 -21.31 -15.72 3.06
C ASN A 251 -22.39 -16.81 2.84
N ALA A 252 -22.04 -17.99 2.31
CA ALA A 252 -22.96 -19.11 2.07
C ALA A 252 -24.23 -18.75 1.27
N CYS A 253 -24.14 -17.79 0.33
CA CYS A 253 -25.30 -17.30 -0.44
C CYS A 253 -25.62 -18.15 -1.69
N GLY A 254 -24.99 -19.31 -1.85
CA GLY A 254 -25.20 -20.20 -3.00
C GLY A 254 -24.46 -19.78 -4.29
N ALA A 255 -23.80 -18.63 -4.32
CA ALA A 255 -23.02 -18.20 -5.48
C ALA A 255 -21.54 -18.51 -5.33
N VAL A 256 -20.81 -18.52 -6.44
CA VAL A 256 -19.35 -18.59 -6.48
C VAL A 256 -18.73 -17.19 -6.67
N ILE A 257 -17.47 -17.03 -6.26
CA ILE A 257 -16.71 -15.82 -6.48
C ILE A 257 -16.39 -15.67 -7.97
N CYS A 258 -16.79 -14.56 -8.55
CA CYS A 258 -16.50 -14.20 -9.94
C CYS A 258 -15.19 -13.41 -10.04
N ARG A 259 -14.54 -13.56 -11.20
CA ARG A 259 -13.43 -12.70 -11.63
C ARG A 259 -13.85 -11.88 -12.84
N SER A 260 -13.73 -10.56 -12.77
CA SER A 260 -13.79 -9.70 -13.94
C SER A 260 -12.42 -9.16 -14.29
N ILE A 261 -12.12 -9.14 -15.59
CA ILE A 261 -10.85 -8.64 -16.14
C ILE A 261 -11.06 -7.17 -16.52
N GLY A 262 -10.20 -6.30 -16.04
CA GLY A 262 -10.08 -4.89 -16.37
C GLY A 262 -8.60 -4.52 -16.30
N GLU A 263 -8.26 -3.26 -16.06
CA GLU A 263 -6.86 -2.86 -15.82
C GLU A 263 -6.22 -3.70 -14.70
N ARG A 264 -7.03 -4.08 -13.69
CA ARG A 264 -6.68 -5.05 -12.65
C ARG A 264 -7.88 -5.96 -12.37
N SER A 265 -7.63 -7.24 -12.18
CA SER A 265 -8.67 -8.23 -11.86
C SER A 265 -9.47 -7.84 -10.63
N SER A 266 -10.79 -7.92 -10.71
CA SER A 266 -11.71 -7.76 -9.58
C SER A 266 -12.31 -9.10 -9.22
N PHE A 267 -12.32 -9.42 -7.93
CA PHE A 267 -12.92 -10.62 -7.37
C PHE A 267 -14.12 -10.22 -6.52
N TYR A 268 -15.29 -10.79 -6.79
CA TYR A 268 -16.52 -10.40 -6.11
C TYR A 268 -17.57 -11.50 -6.15
N CYS A 269 -18.51 -11.47 -5.22
CA CYS A 269 -19.70 -12.32 -5.26
C CYS A 269 -20.85 -11.60 -5.97
N PRO A 270 -21.41 -12.16 -7.06
CA PRO A 270 -22.48 -11.50 -7.83
C PRO A 270 -23.80 -11.37 -7.05
N THR A 271 -24.03 -12.25 -6.07
CA THR A 271 -25.22 -12.22 -5.21
C THR A 271 -25.09 -11.22 -4.06
N CYS A 272 -23.95 -11.21 -3.35
CA CYS A 272 -23.73 -10.31 -2.21
C CYS A 272 -23.40 -8.88 -2.62
N GLN A 273 -22.79 -8.67 -3.78
CA GLN A 273 -22.33 -7.40 -4.30
C GLN A 273 -23.06 -7.04 -5.60
N ARG A 274 -24.36 -6.78 -5.49
CA ARG A 274 -25.19 -6.47 -6.66
C ARG A 274 -24.80 -5.11 -7.25
N ASN A 275 -24.63 -5.05 -8.58
CA ASN A 275 -24.51 -3.78 -9.28
C ASN A 275 -25.91 -3.16 -9.36
N GLY A 276 -26.12 -2.01 -8.70
CA GLY A 276 -27.41 -1.34 -8.58
C GLY A 276 -28.02 -0.79 -9.87
N ARG A 277 -27.59 -1.23 -11.05
CA ARG A 277 -28.34 -1.07 -12.30
C ARG A 277 -29.57 -1.96 -12.20
N ARG A 278 -30.74 -1.36 -11.93
CA ARG A 278 -32.03 -1.99 -12.20
C ARG A 278 -31.92 -2.65 -13.59
N ARG A 279 -32.15 -3.98 -13.68
CA ARG A 279 -32.54 -4.58 -14.94
C ARG A 279 -33.70 -3.74 -15.45
N ALA A 280 -33.51 -3.06 -16.59
CA ALA A 280 -34.66 -2.60 -17.35
C ALA A 280 -35.49 -3.86 -17.60
N THR A 281 -36.64 -3.92 -16.99
CA THR A 281 -37.69 -4.90 -17.30
C THR A 281 -37.93 -4.79 -18.80
N ARG A 282 -37.58 -5.84 -19.56
CA ARG A 282 -38.01 -5.97 -20.95
C ARG A 282 -39.54 -5.83 -20.95
N PRO A 283 -40.14 -4.92 -21.71
CA PRO A 283 -41.59 -4.92 -21.85
C PRO A 283 -41.98 -6.29 -22.47
N GLU A 284 -42.89 -6.99 -21.80
CA GLU A 284 -43.58 -8.12 -22.35
C GLU A 284 -44.24 -7.66 -23.69
N LYS A 285 -43.83 -8.26 -24.79
CA LYS A 285 -44.56 -8.15 -26.04
C LYS A 285 -45.88 -8.88 -25.83
N SER A 286 -46.95 -8.13 -25.59
CA SER A 286 -48.31 -8.63 -25.75
C SER A 286 -48.51 -9.11 -27.19
N ARG A 287 -48.93 -10.36 -27.31
CA ARG A 287 -49.48 -10.92 -28.56
C ARG A 287 -50.85 -10.35 -28.86
#